data_632f2f32185490a2e8ab0a0b765ce087
#
_entry.id   632f2f32185490a2e8ab0a0b765ce087
#
_cell.length_a   1.000
_cell.length_b   1.000
_cell.length_c   1.000
_cell.angle_alpha   90.00
_cell.angle_beta   90.00
_cell.angle_gamma   90.00
#
_symmetry.space_group_name_H-M   'P 1'
#
loop_
_entity.id
_entity.type
_entity.pdbx_description
1 polymer ?
#
loop_
_entity_poly.entity_id
_entity_poly.type
_entity_poly.pdbx_seq_one_letter_code
_entity_poly.pdbx_strand_id
1 'polypeptide(L)'
;MNKLLSLSVLATTLLLSSCSNAPQEEPLAKVIDRGLKASTEQALLMAKELEQQDGRLPKSIKDGKLETSDCYWWCSGYLYENNPTPELKKYAGLFTERLEKVQHVTDNHDVGFMLYCSYGNGYRLTQNPAYKDVLVTGAGSLSTRFNPMIKAIRSWDFTNNGKWQYPVIIDNMMNLELLTWASKTTGDNRFHDIAVTHANTTMENHFRDDYSCYHVVSYDTITGKPHIKMTHQGYADESAWARGQAWAIYGYTMMARETGSPEYLAQAKHIARFLMNHPNMPADKVPYWDFDAPNIPDAPRDASAAAIMASALIELSQLDKSDEAKSYLDFAEQQVRSLSSPEYLAEKGTNCNFVLKHSTGHLPGNSEVDVPLSYADYYYVEALMRLKKLI
;
A
#
# COMPACT_ATOMS: atom_id res chain seq x y z
N MET A 1 -89.24 7.08 27.19
CA MET A 1 -88.90 6.06 26.19
C MET A 1 -88.01 6.73 25.14
N ASN A 2 -86.76 6.73 25.29
CA ASN A 2 -85.78 7.27 24.34
C ASN A 2 -84.78 6.17 23.95
N LYS A 3 -84.82 5.80 22.67
CA LYS A 3 -83.84 4.86 22.10
C LYS A 3 -82.59 5.64 21.70
N LEU A 4 -81.45 5.28 22.28
CA LEU A 4 -80.11 5.70 21.83
C LEU A 4 -79.68 4.77 20.71
N LEU A 5 -79.43 5.33 19.53
CA LEU A 5 -78.71 4.67 18.44
C LEU A 5 -77.19 4.85 18.68
N SER A 6 -76.47 3.75 18.80
CA SER A 6 -75.00 3.74 18.81
C SER A 6 -74.48 3.63 17.37
N LEU A 7 -73.81 4.65 16.87
CA LEU A 7 -73.06 4.61 15.65
C LEU A 7 -71.65 4.01 15.93
N SER A 8 -71.34 2.84 15.37
CA SER A 8 -70.01 2.24 15.32
C SER A 8 -69.24 2.86 14.18
N VAL A 9 -68.16 3.62 14.47
CA VAL A 9 -67.24 4.10 13.46
C VAL A 9 -66.16 3.04 13.32
N LEU A 10 -66.10 2.38 12.17
CA LEU A 10 -65.04 1.45 11.77
C LEU A 10 -63.86 2.29 11.26
N ALA A 11 -62.79 2.42 12.06
CA ALA A 11 -61.55 3.03 11.63
C ALA A 11 -60.71 2.00 10.87
N THR A 12 -60.67 2.11 9.58
CA THR A 12 -59.80 1.31 8.71
C THR A 12 -58.38 1.94 8.73
N THR A 13 -57.50 1.37 9.50
CA THR A 13 -56.08 1.77 9.50
C THR A 13 -55.42 1.20 8.24
N LEU A 14 -55.18 2.04 7.23
CA LEU A 14 -54.29 1.72 6.12
C LEU A 14 -52.83 1.73 6.63
N LEU A 15 -52.26 0.55 6.84
CA LEU A 15 -50.81 0.37 7.00
C LEU A 15 -50.15 0.61 5.65
N LEU A 16 -49.63 1.82 5.41
CA LEU A 16 -48.72 2.12 4.33
C LEU A 16 -47.37 1.47 4.70
N SER A 17 -47.14 0.25 4.19
CA SER A 17 -45.81 -0.37 4.13
C SER A 17 -44.94 0.45 3.19
N SER A 18 -44.22 1.45 3.70
CA SER A 18 -43.13 2.07 2.97
C SER A 18 -41.96 1.06 2.95
N CYS A 19 -41.91 0.24 1.91
CA CYS A 19 -40.67 -0.45 1.55
C CYS A 19 -39.67 0.63 1.15
N SER A 20 -38.86 1.07 2.09
CA SER A 20 -37.63 1.81 1.79
C SER A 20 -36.69 0.81 1.08
N ASN A 21 -36.72 0.78 -0.24
CA ASN A 21 -35.66 0.18 -1.03
C ASN A 21 -34.38 1.02 -0.75
N ALA A 22 -33.63 0.65 0.26
CA ALA A 22 -32.23 1.10 0.36
C ALA A 22 -31.56 0.74 -0.99
N PRO A 23 -30.77 1.65 -1.59
CA PRO A 23 -30.05 1.33 -2.81
C PRO A 23 -29.28 0.03 -2.60
N GLN A 24 -29.56 -0.97 -3.44
CA GLN A 24 -28.85 -2.24 -3.34
C GLN A 24 -27.38 -1.97 -3.66
N GLU A 25 -26.49 -2.35 -2.73
CA GLU A 25 -25.05 -2.16 -2.90
C GLU A 25 -24.58 -2.87 -4.19
N GLU A 26 -23.75 -2.18 -4.97
CA GLU A 26 -23.21 -2.75 -6.22
C GLU A 26 -22.45 -4.05 -5.92
N PRO A 27 -22.69 -5.14 -6.66
CA PRO A 27 -21.95 -6.39 -6.48
C PRO A 27 -20.44 -6.19 -6.56
N LEU A 28 -19.67 -6.77 -5.63
CA LEU A 28 -18.22 -6.61 -5.55
C LEU A 28 -17.51 -6.95 -6.87
N ALA A 29 -17.94 -8.01 -7.55
CA ALA A 29 -17.40 -8.39 -8.87
C ALA A 29 -17.46 -7.24 -9.88
N LYS A 30 -18.57 -6.48 -9.91
CA LYS A 30 -18.71 -5.31 -10.81
C LYS A 30 -17.79 -4.16 -10.42
N VAL A 31 -17.59 -3.94 -9.11
CA VAL A 31 -16.62 -2.95 -8.62
C VAL A 31 -15.21 -3.29 -9.07
N ILE A 32 -14.81 -4.56 -8.90
CA ILE A 32 -13.49 -5.07 -9.32
C ILE A 32 -13.31 -4.93 -10.83
N ASP A 33 -14.28 -5.37 -11.62
CA ASP A 33 -14.20 -5.29 -13.09
C ASP A 33 -14.10 -3.83 -13.57
N ARG A 34 -14.89 -2.92 -12.97
CA ARG A 34 -14.81 -1.48 -13.27
C ARG A 34 -13.44 -0.90 -12.93
N GLY A 35 -12.92 -1.22 -11.74
CA GLY A 35 -11.60 -0.77 -11.29
C GLY A 35 -10.47 -1.26 -12.20
N LEU A 36 -10.45 -2.55 -12.53
CA LEU A 36 -9.44 -3.15 -13.42
C LEU A 36 -9.54 -2.60 -14.85
N LYS A 37 -10.75 -2.35 -15.35
CA LYS A 37 -10.97 -1.74 -16.66
C LYS A 37 -10.42 -0.31 -16.68
N ALA A 38 -10.80 0.52 -15.72
CA ALA A 38 -10.33 1.90 -15.61
C ALA A 38 -8.80 1.96 -15.48
N SER A 39 -8.23 1.10 -14.64
CA SER A 39 -6.77 0.99 -14.46
C SER A 39 -6.06 0.62 -15.76
N THR A 40 -6.62 -0.33 -16.53
CA THR A 40 -6.07 -0.73 -17.84
C THR A 40 -6.11 0.42 -18.84
N GLU A 41 -7.23 1.13 -18.91
CA GLU A 41 -7.41 2.24 -19.85
C GLU A 41 -6.45 3.40 -19.53
N GLN A 42 -6.31 3.80 -18.27
CA GLN A 42 -5.37 4.83 -17.83
C GLN A 42 -3.92 4.40 -18.07
N ALA A 43 -3.56 3.17 -17.68
CA ALA A 43 -2.21 2.66 -17.87
C ALA A 43 -1.78 2.61 -19.35
N LEU A 44 -2.68 2.28 -20.26
CA LEU A 44 -2.37 2.29 -21.68
C LEU A 44 -2.17 3.71 -22.23
N LEU A 45 -2.91 4.71 -21.72
CA LEU A 45 -2.70 6.11 -22.07
C LEU A 45 -1.35 6.60 -21.52
N MET A 46 -1.05 6.34 -20.26
CA MET A 46 0.23 6.63 -19.63
C MET A 46 1.40 6.00 -20.38
N ALA A 47 1.26 4.72 -20.77
CA ALA A 47 2.29 4.00 -21.49
C ALA A 47 2.61 4.64 -22.84
N LYS A 48 1.59 5.04 -23.60
CA LYS A 48 1.75 5.72 -24.89
C LYS A 48 2.44 7.07 -24.73
N GLU A 49 2.11 7.82 -23.69
CA GLU A 49 2.74 9.11 -23.39
C GLU A 49 4.23 8.95 -23.04
N LEU A 50 4.57 7.90 -22.27
CA LEU A 50 5.94 7.68 -21.79
C LEU A 50 6.78 6.78 -22.72
N GLU A 51 6.20 6.13 -23.72
CA GLU A 51 6.91 5.17 -24.58
C GLU A 51 8.17 5.76 -25.20
N GLN A 52 8.10 7.01 -25.67
CA GLN A 52 9.20 7.72 -26.32
C GLN A 52 10.11 8.48 -25.35
N GLN A 53 9.82 8.47 -24.06
CA GLN A 53 10.64 9.10 -23.02
C GLN A 53 11.58 8.05 -22.43
N ASP A 54 12.82 8.01 -22.89
CA ASP A 54 13.79 7.00 -22.48
C ASP A 54 14.01 6.96 -20.96
N GLY A 55 13.93 5.78 -20.38
CA GLY A 55 14.14 5.52 -18.95
C GLY A 55 13.12 6.16 -18.00
N ARG A 56 12.08 6.87 -18.50
CA ARG A 56 11.13 7.57 -17.63
C ARG A 56 9.96 6.68 -17.21
N LEU A 57 9.57 6.82 -15.94
CA LEU A 57 8.48 6.13 -15.27
C LEU A 57 7.53 7.15 -14.64
N PRO A 58 6.22 6.89 -14.53
CA PRO A 58 5.30 7.81 -13.88
C PRO A 58 5.60 7.87 -12.38
N LYS A 59 5.55 9.08 -11.81
CA LYS A 59 5.74 9.32 -10.38
C LYS A 59 4.49 9.94 -9.74
N SER A 60 4.12 11.16 -10.18
CA SER A 60 3.06 11.96 -9.61
C SER A 60 2.63 13.09 -10.56
N ILE A 61 1.92 14.09 -10.03
CA ILE A 61 1.63 15.35 -10.70
C ILE A 61 2.33 16.49 -9.94
N LYS A 62 3.03 17.35 -10.68
CA LYS A 62 3.61 18.57 -10.14
C LYS A 62 3.23 19.75 -11.04
N ASP A 63 2.72 20.82 -10.43
CA ASP A 63 2.27 22.03 -11.14
C ASP A 63 1.28 21.72 -12.30
N GLY A 64 0.36 20.77 -12.07
CA GLY A 64 -0.64 20.32 -13.03
C GLY A 64 -0.10 19.49 -14.21
N LYS A 65 1.14 19.02 -14.15
CA LYS A 65 1.80 18.24 -15.20
C LYS A 65 2.31 16.91 -14.67
N LEU A 66 2.37 15.91 -15.56
CA LEU A 66 2.98 14.63 -15.25
C LEU A 66 4.43 14.80 -14.76
N GLU A 67 4.68 14.41 -13.52
CA GLU A 67 6.03 14.26 -12.98
C GLU A 67 6.49 12.81 -13.20
N THR A 68 7.72 12.66 -13.68
CA THR A 68 8.32 11.35 -13.94
C THR A 68 9.59 11.15 -13.15
N SER A 69 9.92 9.90 -12.88
CA SER A 69 11.18 9.48 -12.28
C SER A 69 11.87 8.43 -13.17
N ASP A 70 12.98 7.91 -12.71
CA ASP A 70 13.72 6.84 -13.36
C ASP A 70 13.85 5.59 -12.47
N CYS A 71 13.17 5.57 -11.34
CA CYS A 71 13.28 4.51 -10.33
C CYS A 71 11.95 4.09 -9.67
N TYR A 72 10.82 4.72 -9.96
CA TYR A 72 9.54 4.30 -9.41
C TYR A 72 8.91 3.19 -10.27
N TRP A 73 8.22 2.25 -9.60
CA TRP A 73 7.56 1.10 -10.23
C TRP A 73 6.17 1.46 -10.77
N TRP A 74 5.60 0.53 -11.53
CA TRP A 74 4.29 0.69 -12.14
C TRP A 74 3.49 -0.63 -12.15
N CYS A 75 2.14 -0.55 -12.21
CA CYS A 75 1.23 -1.68 -12.04
C CYS A 75 1.03 -2.58 -13.28
N SER A 76 1.78 -2.37 -14.36
CA SER A 76 1.58 -3.03 -15.66
C SER A 76 1.64 -4.57 -15.62
N GLY A 77 2.40 -5.15 -14.70
CA GLY A 77 2.48 -6.61 -14.52
C GLY A 77 1.12 -7.22 -14.15
N TYR A 78 0.44 -6.66 -13.16
CA TYR A 78 -0.89 -7.13 -12.77
C TYR A 78 -1.95 -6.89 -13.84
N LEU A 79 -1.87 -5.79 -14.58
CA LEU A 79 -2.80 -5.50 -15.67
C LEU A 79 -2.62 -6.49 -16.83
N TYR A 80 -1.38 -6.88 -17.14
CA TYR A 80 -1.11 -7.95 -18.10
C TYR A 80 -1.63 -9.31 -17.59
N GLU A 81 -1.44 -9.64 -16.33
CA GLU A 81 -2.00 -10.86 -15.71
C GLU A 81 -3.53 -10.91 -15.85
N ASN A 82 -4.20 -9.78 -15.59
CA ASN A 82 -5.65 -9.67 -15.68
C ASN A 82 -6.18 -9.79 -17.11
N ASN A 83 -5.48 -9.20 -18.08
CA ASN A 83 -5.88 -9.16 -19.49
C ASN A 83 -4.66 -9.31 -20.40
N PRO A 84 -4.24 -10.55 -20.75
CA PRO A 84 -2.98 -10.84 -21.43
C PRO A 84 -3.02 -10.48 -22.93
N THR A 85 -3.05 -9.17 -23.24
CA THR A 85 -2.95 -8.68 -24.61
C THR A 85 -1.50 -8.44 -25.03
N PRO A 86 -1.17 -8.49 -26.34
CA PRO A 86 0.16 -8.16 -26.84
C PRO A 86 0.62 -6.74 -26.45
N GLU A 87 -0.30 -5.76 -26.41
CA GLU A 87 0.00 -4.38 -26.04
C GLU A 87 0.39 -4.26 -24.58
N LEU A 88 -0.39 -4.87 -23.64
CA LEU A 88 -0.05 -4.90 -22.24
C LEU A 88 1.24 -5.67 -21.96
N LYS A 89 1.48 -6.78 -22.67
CA LYS A 89 2.76 -7.51 -22.58
C LYS A 89 3.94 -6.63 -22.95
N LYS A 90 3.84 -5.89 -24.07
CA LYS A 90 4.87 -4.95 -24.53
C LYS A 90 5.19 -3.93 -23.46
N TYR A 91 4.19 -3.24 -22.92
CA TYR A 91 4.40 -2.18 -21.94
C TYR A 91 4.84 -2.71 -20.57
N ALA A 92 4.31 -3.86 -20.13
CA ALA A 92 4.80 -4.51 -18.91
C ALA A 92 6.30 -4.82 -18.98
N GLY A 93 6.78 -5.36 -20.12
CA GLY A 93 8.20 -5.59 -20.36
C GLY A 93 8.99 -4.28 -20.41
N LEU A 94 8.59 -3.35 -21.27
CA LEU A 94 9.28 -2.06 -21.48
C LEU A 94 9.51 -1.30 -20.16
N PHE A 95 8.47 -1.15 -19.32
CA PHE A 95 8.57 -0.39 -18.09
C PHE A 95 9.28 -1.15 -16.98
N THR A 96 9.24 -2.48 -16.98
CA THR A 96 10.08 -3.31 -16.09
C THR A 96 11.55 -3.14 -16.43
N GLU A 97 11.94 -3.22 -17.69
CA GLU A 97 13.34 -3.14 -18.14
C GLU A 97 13.96 -1.76 -17.89
N ARG A 98 13.16 -0.68 -17.84
CA ARG A 98 13.64 0.65 -17.42
C ARG A 98 14.22 0.72 -16.01
N LEU A 99 13.90 -0.25 -15.16
CA LEU A 99 14.41 -0.37 -13.79
C LEU A 99 15.66 -1.25 -13.67
N GLU A 100 16.20 -1.78 -14.76
CA GLU A 100 17.35 -2.70 -14.72
C GLU A 100 18.54 -2.14 -13.90
N LYS A 101 18.85 -0.85 -14.06
CA LYS A 101 19.93 -0.16 -13.35
C LYS A 101 19.77 -0.15 -11.83
N VAL A 102 18.54 -0.27 -11.32
CA VAL A 102 18.23 -0.24 -9.87
C VAL A 102 18.89 -1.42 -9.14
N GLN A 103 19.16 -2.54 -9.83
CA GLN A 103 19.85 -3.69 -9.24
C GLN A 103 21.23 -3.35 -8.64
N HIS A 104 21.86 -2.25 -9.04
CA HIS A 104 23.18 -1.83 -8.58
C HIS A 104 23.13 -0.65 -7.58
N VAL A 105 21.96 -0.20 -7.20
CA VAL A 105 21.80 0.90 -6.23
C VAL A 105 22.12 0.41 -4.83
N THR A 106 23.00 1.14 -4.11
CA THR A 106 23.45 0.80 -2.75
C THR A 106 23.31 1.96 -1.76
N ASP A 107 22.78 3.10 -2.19
CA ASP A 107 22.58 4.31 -1.39
C ASP A 107 21.11 4.56 -1.00
N ASN A 108 20.20 3.67 -1.42
CA ASN A 108 18.79 3.71 -1.12
C ASN A 108 18.28 2.32 -0.69
N HIS A 109 17.36 2.28 0.27
CA HIS A 109 16.75 1.04 0.73
C HIS A 109 15.66 0.51 -0.21
N ASP A 110 15.05 1.37 -1.05
CA ASP A 110 13.90 1.02 -1.88
C ASP A 110 14.22 0.09 -3.06
N VAL A 111 15.44 -0.40 -3.16
CA VAL A 111 15.87 -1.38 -4.18
C VAL A 111 14.94 -2.59 -4.21
N GLY A 112 14.57 -3.13 -3.04
CA GLY A 112 13.66 -4.27 -2.95
C GLY A 112 12.29 -3.92 -3.48
N PHE A 113 11.76 -2.80 -3.07
CA PHE A 113 10.47 -2.29 -3.45
C PHE A 113 10.37 -2.02 -4.96
N MET A 114 11.32 -1.27 -5.51
CA MET A 114 11.37 -0.94 -6.94
C MET A 114 11.50 -2.18 -7.82
N LEU A 115 12.35 -3.13 -7.46
CA LEU A 115 12.60 -4.32 -8.27
C LEU A 115 11.52 -5.38 -8.10
N TYR A 116 11.05 -5.64 -6.87
CA TYR A 116 10.13 -6.75 -6.68
C TYR A 116 8.73 -6.46 -7.20
N CYS A 117 8.25 -5.22 -7.12
CA CYS A 117 6.98 -4.81 -7.72
C CYS A 117 6.98 -4.88 -9.26
N SER A 118 8.14 -4.82 -9.91
CA SER A 118 8.29 -4.86 -11.38
C SER A 118 8.89 -6.18 -11.86
N TYR A 119 10.19 -6.39 -11.67
CA TYR A 119 10.90 -7.62 -12.06
C TYR A 119 10.34 -8.86 -11.35
N GLY A 120 9.90 -8.74 -10.08
CA GLY A 120 9.26 -9.84 -9.34
C GLY A 120 7.99 -10.33 -10.02
N ASN A 121 7.08 -9.40 -10.38
CA ASN A 121 5.90 -9.75 -11.17
C ASN A 121 6.28 -10.25 -12.57
N GLY A 122 7.26 -9.64 -13.21
CA GLY A 122 7.76 -10.08 -14.51
C GLY A 122 8.30 -11.51 -14.49
N TYR A 123 9.12 -11.84 -13.50
CA TYR A 123 9.65 -13.19 -13.30
C TYR A 123 8.53 -14.21 -12.99
N ARG A 124 7.63 -13.86 -12.08
CA ARG A 124 6.49 -14.71 -11.73
C ARG A 124 5.64 -15.09 -12.95
N LEU A 125 5.41 -14.14 -13.86
CA LEU A 125 4.56 -14.32 -15.04
C LEU A 125 5.27 -14.96 -16.23
N THR A 126 6.58 -14.77 -16.38
CA THR A 126 7.30 -15.19 -17.61
C THR A 126 8.36 -16.25 -17.37
N GLN A 127 8.84 -16.43 -16.13
CA GLN A 127 9.99 -17.27 -15.78
C GLN A 127 11.27 -16.89 -16.54
N ASN A 128 11.37 -15.62 -16.97
CA ASN A 128 12.55 -15.13 -17.70
C ASN A 128 13.79 -15.17 -16.79
N PRO A 129 14.84 -15.94 -17.11
CA PRO A 129 16.03 -16.06 -16.26
C PRO A 129 16.77 -14.71 -16.09
N ALA A 130 16.75 -13.82 -17.07
CA ALA A 130 17.37 -12.50 -16.95
C ALA A 130 16.69 -11.66 -15.86
N TYR A 131 15.38 -11.79 -15.66
CA TYR A 131 14.67 -11.11 -14.58
C TYR A 131 15.06 -11.66 -13.21
N LYS A 132 15.29 -12.98 -13.11
CA LYS A 132 15.82 -13.61 -11.91
C LYS A 132 17.20 -13.05 -11.54
N ASP A 133 18.09 -12.91 -12.52
CA ASP A 133 19.46 -12.41 -12.30
C ASP A 133 19.45 -10.97 -11.78
N VAL A 134 18.58 -10.09 -12.32
CA VAL A 134 18.37 -8.72 -11.84
C VAL A 134 17.89 -8.71 -10.38
N LEU A 135 16.92 -9.56 -10.05
CA LEU A 135 16.37 -9.64 -8.68
C LEU A 135 17.43 -10.13 -7.68
N VAL A 136 18.21 -11.14 -8.03
CA VAL A 136 19.28 -11.67 -7.15
C VAL A 136 20.38 -10.63 -6.96
N THR A 137 20.78 -9.92 -8.02
CA THR A 137 21.74 -8.83 -7.93
C THR A 137 21.23 -7.71 -7.04
N GLY A 138 19.97 -7.29 -7.21
CA GLY A 138 19.35 -6.28 -6.37
C GLY A 138 19.24 -6.68 -4.90
N ALA A 139 18.96 -7.96 -4.61
CA ALA A 139 18.98 -8.47 -3.24
C ALA A 139 20.39 -8.37 -2.62
N GLY A 140 21.42 -8.63 -3.41
CA GLY A 140 22.81 -8.41 -3.00
C GLY A 140 23.09 -6.94 -2.69
N SER A 141 22.67 -6.02 -3.56
CA SER A 141 22.84 -4.57 -3.37
C SER A 141 22.12 -4.07 -2.13
N LEU A 142 20.87 -4.45 -1.92
CA LEU A 142 20.10 -4.11 -0.71
C LEU A 142 20.80 -4.63 0.56
N SER A 143 21.34 -5.85 0.52
CA SER A 143 22.00 -6.48 1.67
C SER A 143 23.25 -5.71 2.13
N THR A 144 23.90 -4.94 1.25
CA THR A 144 25.05 -4.10 1.62
C THR A 144 24.70 -2.99 2.62
N ARG A 145 23.41 -2.63 2.71
CA ARG A 145 22.91 -1.61 3.64
C ARG A 145 22.61 -2.15 5.04
N PHE A 146 22.73 -3.45 5.26
CA PHE A 146 22.50 -4.06 6.56
C PHE A 146 23.73 -3.88 7.47
N ASN A 147 23.46 -3.43 8.70
CA ASN A 147 24.48 -3.33 9.74
C ASN A 147 24.23 -4.37 10.82
N PRO A 148 25.14 -5.33 11.06
CA PRO A 148 24.95 -6.43 12.01
C PRO A 148 24.94 -5.96 13.49
N MET A 149 25.52 -4.81 13.82
CA MET A 149 25.47 -4.25 15.18
C MET A 149 24.09 -3.63 15.46
N ILE A 150 23.56 -2.89 14.50
CA ILE A 150 22.24 -2.24 14.59
C ILE A 150 21.12 -3.27 14.33
N LYS A 151 21.43 -4.33 13.57
CA LYS A 151 20.51 -5.39 13.15
C LYS A 151 19.40 -4.87 12.24
N ALA A 152 19.69 -3.87 11.41
CA ALA A 152 18.73 -3.28 10.48
C ALA A 152 19.39 -2.81 9.18
N ILE A 153 18.58 -2.65 8.14
CA ILE A 153 18.96 -2.07 6.86
C ILE A 153 18.80 -0.55 6.96
N ARG A 154 19.84 0.20 6.60
CA ARG A 154 19.81 1.67 6.57
C ARG A 154 18.88 2.18 5.47
N SER A 155 18.03 3.14 5.80
CA SER A 155 17.09 3.69 4.83
C SER A 155 17.71 4.76 3.95
N TRP A 156 18.27 5.80 4.53
CA TRP A 156 18.82 6.96 3.83
C TRP A 156 20.24 7.27 4.25
N ASP A 157 21.00 7.91 3.37
CA ASP A 157 22.36 8.35 3.65
C ASP A 157 22.44 9.80 4.12
N PHE A 158 21.37 10.60 3.92
CA PHE A 158 21.31 11.94 4.49
C PHE A 158 21.02 11.91 6.01
N THR A 159 21.53 12.91 6.72
CA THR A 159 21.58 12.93 8.18
C THR A 159 20.53 13.84 8.83
N ASN A 160 19.63 14.45 8.06
CA ASN A 160 18.65 15.42 8.56
C ASN A 160 19.29 16.49 9.47
N ASN A 161 20.22 17.27 8.91
CA ASN A 161 20.99 18.30 9.64
C ASN A 161 21.77 17.73 10.84
N GLY A 162 22.29 16.52 10.71
CA GLY A 162 23.10 15.86 11.76
C GLY A 162 22.29 15.19 12.87
N LYS A 163 20.96 15.19 12.80
CA LYS A 163 20.13 14.51 13.80
C LYS A 163 20.21 13.00 13.70
N TRP A 164 20.41 12.44 12.50
CA TRP A 164 20.40 11.00 12.27
C TRP A 164 21.82 10.47 12.05
N GLN A 165 22.14 9.42 12.76
CA GLN A 165 23.36 8.67 12.54
C GLN A 165 23.11 7.46 11.61
N TYR A 166 22.08 6.68 11.90
CA TYR A 166 21.68 5.53 11.11
C TYR A 166 20.14 5.47 11.06
N PRO A 167 19.52 6.19 10.11
CA PRO A 167 18.07 6.22 10.01
C PRO A 167 17.51 4.93 9.41
N VAL A 168 16.50 4.39 10.06
CA VAL A 168 15.66 3.28 9.60
C VAL A 168 14.22 3.74 9.62
N ILE A 169 13.51 3.63 8.51
CA ILE A 169 12.10 3.99 8.42
C ILE A 169 11.23 2.74 8.30
N ILE A 170 9.98 2.88 8.70
CA ILE A 170 9.02 1.76 8.66
C ILE A 170 8.81 1.22 7.25
N ASP A 171 8.91 2.06 6.23
CA ASP A 171 8.82 1.73 4.80
C ASP A 171 9.81 0.62 4.40
N ASN A 172 10.92 0.50 5.12
CA ASN A 172 11.95 -0.51 4.84
C ASN A 172 11.40 -1.94 4.91
N MET A 173 10.32 -2.17 5.63
CA MET A 173 9.63 -3.46 5.68
C MET A 173 9.18 -3.93 4.28
N MET A 174 8.89 -3.00 3.35
CA MET A 174 8.47 -3.30 1.98
C MET A 174 9.59 -3.88 1.11
N ASN A 175 10.83 -3.76 1.54
CA ASN A 175 12.00 -4.24 0.81
C ASN A 175 12.38 -5.69 1.15
N LEU A 176 11.81 -6.24 2.22
CA LEU A 176 12.17 -7.57 2.74
C LEU A 176 11.66 -8.70 1.86
N GLU A 177 10.61 -8.48 1.07
CA GLU A 177 10.06 -9.48 0.16
C GLU A 177 11.07 -9.91 -0.90
N LEU A 178 11.86 -8.97 -1.44
CA LEU A 178 12.96 -9.30 -2.34
C LEU A 178 13.99 -10.23 -1.66
N LEU A 179 14.33 -9.98 -0.40
CA LEU A 179 15.31 -10.79 0.34
C LEU A 179 14.79 -12.19 0.63
N THR A 180 13.56 -12.32 1.10
CA THR A 180 12.95 -13.63 1.37
C THR A 180 12.80 -14.45 0.09
N TRP A 181 12.41 -13.81 -1.01
CA TRP A 181 12.36 -14.44 -2.34
C TRP A 181 13.75 -14.88 -2.81
N ALA A 182 14.75 -14.02 -2.68
CA ALA A 182 16.13 -14.33 -3.09
C ALA A 182 16.70 -15.53 -2.31
N SER A 183 16.46 -15.59 -1.00
CA SER A 183 16.85 -16.73 -0.17
C SER A 183 16.22 -18.04 -0.66
N LYS A 184 14.89 -18.06 -0.87
CA LYS A 184 14.18 -19.23 -1.38
C LYS A 184 14.65 -19.66 -2.77
N THR A 185 15.00 -18.69 -3.61
CA THR A 185 15.36 -18.93 -5.01
C THR A 185 16.81 -19.39 -5.19
N THR A 186 17.74 -18.90 -4.34
CA THR A 186 19.18 -19.18 -4.44
C THR A 186 19.67 -20.22 -3.42
N GLY A 187 18.93 -20.43 -2.33
CA GLY A 187 19.38 -21.21 -1.18
C GLY A 187 20.37 -20.44 -0.26
N ASP A 188 20.62 -19.16 -0.52
CA ASP A 188 21.48 -18.33 0.33
C ASP A 188 20.69 -17.76 1.52
N ASN A 189 20.89 -18.35 2.68
CA ASN A 189 20.20 -18.00 3.91
C ASN A 189 20.54 -16.59 4.43
N ARG A 190 21.65 -15.96 3.97
CA ARG A 190 22.00 -14.61 4.40
C ARG A 190 20.88 -13.61 4.12
N PHE A 191 20.19 -13.75 2.99
CA PHE A 191 19.06 -12.89 2.64
C PHE A 191 17.88 -13.05 3.62
N HIS A 192 17.54 -14.29 3.96
CA HIS A 192 16.52 -14.58 4.96
C HIS A 192 16.90 -14.01 6.33
N ASP A 193 18.14 -14.25 6.77
CA ASP A 193 18.61 -13.82 8.08
C ASP A 193 18.61 -12.28 8.22
N ILE A 194 18.97 -11.55 7.16
CA ILE A 194 18.87 -10.08 7.10
C ILE A 194 17.41 -9.64 7.22
N ALA A 195 16.51 -10.24 6.44
CA ALA A 195 15.09 -9.88 6.45
C ALA A 195 14.45 -10.11 7.82
N VAL A 196 14.65 -11.28 8.42
CA VAL A 196 14.12 -11.62 9.75
C VAL A 196 14.73 -10.74 10.84
N THR A 197 16.04 -10.52 10.79
CA THR A 197 16.72 -9.67 11.79
C THR A 197 16.22 -8.23 11.72
N HIS A 198 16.06 -7.68 10.51
CA HIS A 198 15.51 -6.34 10.32
C HIS A 198 14.05 -6.25 10.83
N ALA A 199 13.20 -7.22 10.48
CA ALA A 199 11.81 -7.23 10.92
C ALA A 199 11.68 -7.31 12.45
N ASN A 200 12.51 -8.12 13.12
CA ASN A 200 12.55 -8.22 14.58
C ASN A 200 12.99 -6.91 15.23
N THR A 201 14.05 -6.27 14.71
CA THR A 201 14.53 -4.98 15.22
C THR A 201 13.49 -3.87 15.02
N THR A 202 12.77 -3.88 13.90
CA THR A 202 11.67 -2.96 13.64
C THR A 202 10.50 -3.21 14.58
N MET A 203 10.12 -4.47 14.82
CA MET A 203 9.05 -4.82 15.76
C MET A 203 9.36 -4.37 17.20
N GLU A 204 10.60 -4.51 17.63
CA GLU A 204 11.04 -4.11 18.97
C GLU A 204 11.08 -2.58 19.17
N ASN A 205 11.48 -1.83 18.14
CA ASN A 205 11.88 -0.44 18.32
C ASN A 205 10.96 0.60 17.66
N HIS A 206 10.17 0.24 16.65
CA HIS A 206 9.39 1.20 15.88
C HIS A 206 7.94 1.36 16.38
N PHE A 207 7.44 0.46 17.22
CA PHE A 207 6.05 0.48 17.65
C PHE A 207 5.87 1.09 19.04
N ARG A 208 4.73 1.74 19.23
CA ARG A 208 4.22 2.22 20.51
C ARG A 208 3.35 1.13 21.15
N ASP A 209 2.94 1.34 22.39
CA ASP A 209 2.13 0.38 23.15
C ASP A 209 0.75 0.11 22.50
N ASP A 210 0.24 1.05 21.71
CA ASP A 210 -1.01 0.91 20.95
C ASP A 210 -0.83 0.28 19.56
N TYR A 211 0.39 -0.14 19.23
CA TYR A 211 0.81 -0.70 17.94
C TYR A 211 0.82 0.29 16.76
N SER A 212 0.68 1.59 17.00
CA SER A 212 1.08 2.59 16.01
C SER A 212 2.61 2.60 15.87
N CYS A 213 3.11 3.00 14.71
CA CYS A 213 4.56 3.02 14.49
C CYS A 213 5.10 4.43 14.31
N TYR A 214 6.34 4.62 14.75
CA TYR A 214 7.17 5.76 14.37
C TYR A 214 7.57 5.64 12.90
N HIS A 215 7.62 6.77 12.20
CA HIS A 215 8.13 6.79 10.84
C HIS A 215 9.63 6.49 10.81
N VAL A 216 10.43 7.20 11.58
CA VAL A 216 11.89 7.12 11.62
C VAL A 216 12.38 6.73 13.02
N VAL A 217 13.22 5.71 13.07
CA VAL A 217 14.07 5.42 14.24
C VAL A 217 15.52 5.54 13.79
N SER A 218 16.28 6.44 14.39
CA SER A 218 17.72 6.54 14.15
C SER A 218 18.48 5.84 15.26
N TYR A 219 19.42 5.01 14.85
CA TYR A 219 20.25 4.21 15.76
C TYR A 219 21.63 4.82 15.94
N ASP A 220 22.15 4.75 17.15
CA ASP A 220 23.53 5.10 17.48
C ASP A 220 24.49 4.07 16.87
N THR A 221 25.47 4.54 16.11
CA THR A 221 26.38 3.67 15.36
C THR A 221 27.47 3.01 16.22
N ILE A 222 27.59 3.41 17.50
CA ILE A 222 28.56 2.83 18.44
C ILE A 222 27.89 1.74 19.29
N THR A 223 26.68 2.01 19.76
CA THR A 223 25.97 1.12 20.68
C THR A 223 24.95 0.21 19.98
N GLY A 224 24.54 0.53 18.76
CA GLY A 224 23.48 -0.14 18.04
C GLY A 224 22.07 0.11 18.58
N LYS A 225 21.90 1.01 19.55
CA LYS A 225 20.62 1.29 20.20
C LYS A 225 19.88 2.45 19.55
N PRO A 226 18.52 2.48 19.58
CA PRO A 226 17.77 3.66 19.19
C PRO A 226 18.17 4.87 20.04
N HIS A 227 18.38 6.04 19.40
CA HIS A 227 18.66 7.28 20.10
C HIS A 227 17.66 8.40 19.78
N ILE A 228 16.98 8.29 18.62
CA ILE A 228 15.92 9.21 18.22
C ILE A 228 14.78 8.42 17.58
N LYS A 229 13.54 8.75 17.95
CA LYS A 229 12.31 8.30 17.29
C LYS A 229 11.55 9.54 16.86
N MET A 230 11.15 9.62 15.59
CA MET A 230 10.54 10.81 15.06
C MET A 230 9.78 10.55 13.75
N THR A 231 9.17 11.60 13.20
CA THR A 231 8.64 11.59 11.85
C THR A 231 9.52 12.40 10.89
N HIS A 232 9.36 12.12 9.58
CA HIS A 232 9.87 12.97 8.49
C HIS A 232 8.73 13.40 7.57
N GLN A 233 7.78 12.50 7.30
CA GLN A 233 6.65 12.72 6.41
C GLN A 233 5.31 12.88 7.14
N GLY A 234 5.21 12.51 8.42
CA GLY A 234 4.03 12.66 9.25
C GLY A 234 3.89 14.06 9.88
N TYR A 235 2.79 14.25 10.60
CA TYR A 235 2.44 15.54 11.22
C TYR A 235 3.36 15.90 12.38
N ALA A 236 3.61 14.99 13.29
CA ALA A 236 4.45 15.19 14.49
C ALA A 236 5.17 13.88 14.87
N ASP A 237 6.24 13.99 15.68
CA ASP A 237 7.05 12.84 16.06
C ASP A 237 6.23 11.73 16.73
N GLU A 238 5.20 12.09 17.48
CA GLU A 238 4.31 11.16 18.18
C GLU A 238 3.02 10.85 17.39
N SER A 239 2.82 11.42 16.20
CA SER A 239 1.64 11.14 15.38
C SER A 239 1.73 9.82 14.63
N ALA A 240 0.59 9.34 14.16
CA ALA A 240 0.48 8.14 13.37
C ALA A 240 0.33 8.50 11.87
N TRP A 241 1.45 8.70 11.17
CA TRP A 241 1.46 8.93 9.73
C TRP A 241 0.81 7.78 8.97
N ALA A 242 -0.29 8.04 8.24
CA ALA A 242 -1.17 7.00 7.71
C ALA A 242 -0.47 6.01 6.78
N ARG A 243 0.37 6.49 5.86
CA ARG A 243 1.10 5.60 4.96
C ARG A 243 2.18 4.77 5.68
N GLY A 244 2.80 5.32 6.72
CA GLY A 244 3.71 4.54 7.57
C GLY A 244 3.01 3.36 8.25
N GLN A 245 1.80 3.59 8.77
CA GLN A 245 1.00 2.51 9.34
C GLN A 245 0.59 1.48 8.27
N ALA A 246 0.30 1.94 7.03
CA ALA A 246 -0.01 1.07 5.91
C ALA A 246 1.19 0.20 5.50
N TRP A 247 2.41 0.78 5.47
CA TRP A 247 3.65 0.00 5.24
C TRP A 247 3.87 -1.04 6.34
N ALA A 248 3.60 -0.69 7.59
CA ALA A 248 3.74 -1.60 8.72
C ALA A 248 2.84 -2.82 8.58
N ILE A 249 1.53 -2.63 8.35
CA ILE A 249 0.60 -3.76 8.22
C ILE A 249 0.95 -4.63 7.00
N TYR A 250 1.30 -4.02 5.86
CA TYR A 250 1.68 -4.77 4.68
C TYR A 250 2.97 -5.58 4.93
N GLY A 251 4.00 -4.94 5.48
CA GLY A 251 5.28 -5.57 5.74
C GLY A 251 5.19 -6.75 6.69
N TYR A 252 4.45 -6.64 7.81
CA TYR A 252 4.29 -7.76 8.75
C TYR A 252 3.36 -8.85 8.22
N THR A 253 2.34 -8.52 7.44
CA THR A 253 1.52 -9.52 6.75
C THR A 253 2.35 -10.32 5.75
N MET A 254 3.16 -9.63 4.96
CA MET A 254 4.11 -10.23 4.02
C MET A 254 5.13 -11.12 4.75
N MET A 255 5.73 -10.66 5.83
CA MET A 255 6.70 -11.45 6.61
C MET A 255 6.03 -12.68 7.24
N ALA A 256 4.78 -12.58 7.70
CA ALA A 256 4.02 -13.74 8.18
C ALA A 256 3.81 -14.77 7.07
N ARG A 257 3.48 -14.36 5.84
CA ARG A 257 3.37 -15.24 4.67
C ARG A 257 4.71 -15.90 4.33
N GLU A 258 5.78 -15.12 4.28
CA GLU A 258 7.08 -15.57 3.80
C GLU A 258 7.79 -16.52 4.75
N THR A 259 7.60 -16.34 6.06
CA THR A 259 8.30 -17.11 7.12
C THR A 259 7.41 -18.09 7.85
N GLY A 260 6.09 -17.93 7.83
CA GLY A 260 5.17 -18.69 8.65
C GLY A 260 5.23 -18.35 10.14
N SER A 261 5.91 -17.23 10.53
CA SER A 261 6.07 -16.83 11.93
C SER A 261 4.73 -16.39 12.54
N PRO A 262 4.30 -17.02 13.65
CA PRO A 262 3.11 -16.58 14.39
C PRO A 262 3.30 -15.20 15.04
N GLU A 263 4.52 -14.81 15.35
CA GLU A 263 4.83 -13.49 15.93
C GLU A 263 4.56 -12.37 14.92
N TYR A 264 4.94 -12.54 13.65
CA TYR A 264 4.65 -11.57 12.59
C TYR A 264 3.17 -11.52 12.27
N LEU A 265 2.48 -12.66 12.30
CA LEU A 265 1.02 -12.69 12.14
C LEU A 265 0.33 -11.94 13.29
N ALA A 266 0.77 -12.15 14.54
CA ALA A 266 0.25 -11.43 15.70
C ALA A 266 0.49 -9.92 15.58
N GLN A 267 1.69 -9.51 15.17
CA GLN A 267 2.02 -8.09 14.94
C GLN A 267 1.12 -7.46 13.87
N ALA A 268 0.92 -8.14 12.73
CA ALA A 268 0.02 -7.67 11.69
C ALA A 268 -1.43 -7.50 12.19
N LYS A 269 -1.91 -8.44 13.02
CA LYS A 269 -3.26 -8.37 13.64
C LYS A 269 -3.38 -7.18 14.61
N HIS A 270 -2.35 -6.90 15.40
CA HIS A 270 -2.34 -5.74 16.30
C HIS A 270 -2.39 -4.43 15.52
N ILE A 271 -1.59 -4.29 14.46
CA ILE A 271 -1.61 -3.12 13.58
C ILE A 271 -2.98 -2.98 12.90
N ALA A 272 -3.57 -4.09 12.42
CA ALA A 272 -4.90 -4.09 11.81
C ALA A 272 -5.96 -3.54 12.78
N ARG A 273 -5.95 -4.00 14.05
CA ARG A 273 -6.89 -3.52 15.09
C ARG A 273 -6.70 -2.03 15.36
N PHE A 274 -5.46 -1.54 15.45
CA PHE A 274 -5.17 -0.11 15.59
C PHE A 274 -5.81 0.68 14.45
N LEU A 275 -5.54 0.30 13.20
CA LEU A 275 -6.02 1.00 12.01
C LEU A 275 -7.54 0.99 11.89
N MET A 276 -8.15 -0.18 12.04
CA MET A 276 -9.59 -0.37 11.82
C MET A 276 -10.45 0.32 12.89
N ASN A 277 -9.93 0.44 14.12
CA ASN A 277 -10.64 1.02 15.27
C ASN A 277 -10.20 2.45 15.59
N HIS A 278 -9.30 3.04 14.79
CA HIS A 278 -8.83 4.39 15.06
C HIS A 278 -9.99 5.40 14.99
N PRO A 279 -10.18 6.28 16.00
CA PRO A 279 -11.33 7.20 16.07
C PRO A 279 -11.40 8.16 14.88
N ASN A 280 -10.24 8.49 14.29
CA ASN A 280 -10.14 9.37 13.12
C ASN A 280 -10.13 8.61 11.78
N MET A 281 -10.42 7.31 11.77
CA MET A 281 -10.64 6.59 10.51
C MET A 281 -11.98 7.03 9.90
N PRO A 282 -11.99 7.63 8.70
CA PRO A 282 -13.22 8.11 8.10
C PRO A 282 -14.20 6.99 7.75
N ALA A 283 -15.47 7.35 7.57
CA ALA A 283 -16.51 6.38 7.24
C ALA A 283 -16.26 5.62 5.93
N ASP A 284 -15.66 6.29 4.94
CA ASP A 284 -15.27 5.72 3.65
C ASP A 284 -13.99 4.86 3.70
N LYS A 285 -13.35 4.74 4.86
CA LYS A 285 -12.13 3.96 5.10
C LYS A 285 -10.90 4.41 4.32
N VAL A 286 -10.91 5.59 3.72
CA VAL A 286 -9.72 6.23 3.15
C VAL A 286 -9.16 7.18 4.21
N PRO A 287 -7.98 6.94 4.79
CA PRO A 287 -7.48 7.73 5.90
C PRO A 287 -7.10 9.15 5.48
N TYR A 288 -7.04 10.05 6.44
CA TYR A 288 -6.28 11.29 6.29
C TYR A 288 -4.79 10.96 6.17
N TRP A 289 -4.01 11.91 5.65
CA TRP A 289 -2.55 11.73 5.46
C TRP A 289 -1.80 11.39 6.76
N ASP A 290 -2.37 11.79 7.90
CA ASP A 290 -1.93 11.43 9.25
C ASP A 290 -3.17 11.29 10.13
N PHE A 291 -3.23 10.29 10.99
CA PHE A 291 -4.36 10.05 11.86
C PHE A 291 -4.55 11.14 12.92
N ASP A 292 -3.50 11.90 13.21
CA ASP A 292 -3.48 13.01 14.14
C ASP A 292 -3.40 14.37 13.43
N ALA A 293 -3.76 14.42 12.14
CA ALA A 293 -3.74 15.64 11.37
C ALA A 293 -4.58 16.76 12.04
N PRO A 294 -4.08 18.01 12.11
CA PRO A 294 -4.70 19.04 12.93
C PRO A 294 -6.05 19.53 12.42
N ASN A 295 -6.34 19.35 11.13
CA ASN A 295 -7.51 19.91 10.48
C ASN A 295 -8.57 18.84 10.10
N ILE A 296 -8.64 17.74 10.83
CA ILE A 296 -9.70 16.75 10.62
C ILE A 296 -11.07 17.40 10.99
N PRO A 297 -12.12 17.33 10.13
CA PRO A 297 -12.23 16.45 8.96
C PRO A 297 -11.75 17.04 7.61
N ASP A 298 -11.19 18.25 7.58
CA ASP A 298 -10.80 18.96 6.34
C ASP A 298 -9.34 18.69 5.92
N ALA A 299 -8.65 17.80 6.61
CA ALA A 299 -7.29 17.39 6.27
C ALA A 299 -7.23 16.60 4.95
N PRO A 300 -6.14 16.72 4.16
CA PRO A 300 -5.96 15.92 2.94
C PRO A 300 -6.06 14.42 3.21
N ARG A 301 -6.61 13.69 2.24
CA ARG A 301 -6.70 12.22 2.25
C ARG A 301 -5.41 11.60 1.73
N ASP A 302 -5.23 10.32 2.05
CA ASP A 302 -4.17 9.52 1.43
C ASP A 302 -4.73 8.23 0.84
N ALA A 303 -5.15 8.29 -0.43
CA ALA A 303 -5.63 7.12 -1.17
C ALA A 303 -4.55 6.04 -1.30
N SER A 304 -3.26 6.42 -1.30
CA SER A 304 -2.16 5.45 -1.32
C SER A 304 -2.13 4.59 -0.06
N ALA A 305 -2.31 5.19 1.11
CA ALA A 305 -2.40 4.46 2.37
C ALA A 305 -3.59 3.48 2.37
N ALA A 306 -4.76 3.91 1.89
CA ALA A 306 -5.93 3.04 1.76
C ALA A 306 -5.68 1.85 0.83
N ALA A 307 -5.06 2.07 -0.32
CA ALA A 307 -4.75 1.01 -1.29
C ALA A 307 -3.80 -0.05 -0.71
N ILE A 308 -2.74 0.40 -0.01
CA ILE A 308 -1.78 -0.46 0.66
C ILE A 308 -2.45 -1.26 1.79
N MET A 309 -3.25 -0.59 2.63
CA MET A 309 -4.02 -1.24 3.71
C MET A 309 -4.97 -2.29 3.15
N ALA A 310 -5.74 -1.96 2.11
CA ALA A 310 -6.68 -2.88 1.49
C ALA A 310 -5.96 -4.15 0.99
N SER A 311 -4.85 -3.99 0.28
CA SER A 311 -4.07 -5.13 -0.21
C SER A 311 -3.55 -6.00 0.94
N ALA A 312 -3.03 -5.38 2.00
CA ALA A 312 -2.53 -6.08 3.18
C ALA A 312 -3.64 -6.82 3.94
N LEU A 313 -4.78 -6.17 4.17
CA LEU A 313 -5.90 -6.75 4.92
C LEU A 313 -6.55 -7.92 4.17
N ILE A 314 -6.64 -7.86 2.83
CA ILE A 314 -7.10 -9.00 2.03
C ILE A 314 -6.17 -10.21 2.24
N GLU A 315 -4.86 -10.01 2.19
CA GLU A 315 -3.90 -11.09 2.43
C GLU A 315 -3.95 -11.58 3.88
N LEU A 316 -4.00 -10.69 4.86
CA LEU A 316 -4.12 -11.02 6.28
C LEU A 316 -5.36 -11.88 6.54
N SER A 317 -6.50 -11.58 5.89
CA SER A 317 -7.72 -12.37 6.00
C SER A 317 -7.56 -13.83 5.55
N GLN A 318 -6.61 -14.09 4.65
CA GLN A 318 -6.32 -15.46 4.17
C GLN A 318 -5.33 -16.20 5.08
N LEU A 319 -4.45 -15.46 5.76
CA LEU A 319 -3.45 -16.02 6.68
C LEU A 319 -4.04 -16.29 8.06
N ASP A 320 -4.87 -15.40 8.56
CA ASP A 320 -5.54 -15.57 9.86
C ASP A 320 -6.65 -16.62 9.79
N LYS A 321 -6.64 -17.54 10.73
CA LYS A 321 -7.66 -18.60 10.85
C LYS A 321 -8.67 -18.34 11.99
N SER A 322 -8.61 -17.18 12.62
CA SER A 322 -9.55 -16.75 13.66
C SER A 322 -10.79 -16.07 13.06
N ASP A 323 -11.79 -15.84 13.90
CA ASP A 323 -13.04 -15.15 13.52
C ASP A 323 -12.80 -13.68 13.06
N GLU A 324 -11.64 -13.11 13.39
CA GLU A 324 -11.27 -11.75 12.95
C GLU A 324 -11.01 -11.66 11.45
N ALA A 325 -10.64 -12.75 10.79
CA ALA A 325 -10.31 -12.78 9.37
C ALA A 325 -11.39 -12.14 8.49
N LYS A 326 -12.67 -12.39 8.82
CA LYS A 326 -13.78 -11.77 8.10
C LYS A 326 -13.79 -10.25 8.23
N SER A 327 -13.49 -9.70 9.40
CA SER A 327 -13.49 -8.25 9.63
C SER A 327 -12.42 -7.54 8.82
N TYR A 328 -11.26 -8.16 8.62
CA TYR A 328 -10.20 -7.63 7.75
C TYR A 328 -10.66 -7.56 6.29
N LEU A 329 -11.30 -8.63 5.81
CA LEU A 329 -11.82 -8.67 4.44
C LEU A 329 -12.94 -7.64 4.23
N ASP A 330 -13.91 -7.57 5.15
CA ASP A 330 -15.02 -6.60 5.09
C ASP A 330 -14.52 -5.14 5.06
N PHE A 331 -13.50 -4.84 5.85
CA PHE A 331 -12.89 -3.50 5.87
C PHE A 331 -12.17 -3.18 4.56
N ALA A 332 -11.38 -4.13 4.04
CA ALA A 332 -10.66 -3.99 2.77
C ALA A 332 -11.64 -3.84 1.59
N GLU A 333 -12.75 -4.58 1.58
CA GLU A 333 -13.80 -4.41 0.57
C GLU A 333 -14.39 -3.00 0.59
N GLN A 334 -14.64 -2.42 1.77
CA GLN A 334 -15.11 -1.04 1.88
C GLN A 334 -14.07 -0.05 1.33
N GLN A 335 -12.77 -0.24 1.64
CA GLN A 335 -11.70 0.58 1.07
C GLN A 335 -11.67 0.49 -0.45
N VAL A 336 -11.74 -0.71 -1.02
CA VAL A 336 -11.74 -0.92 -2.48
C VAL A 336 -12.97 -0.29 -3.12
N ARG A 337 -14.16 -0.38 -2.50
CA ARG A 337 -15.37 0.29 -2.99
C ARG A 337 -15.21 1.81 -3.00
N SER A 338 -14.66 2.38 -1.94
CA SER A 338 -14.39 3.83 -1.85
C SER A 338 -13.38 4.26 -2.90
N LEU A 339 -12.24 3.57 -3.03
CA LEU A 339 -11.22 3.85 -4.04
C LEU A 339 -11.75 3.68 -5.48
N SER A 340 -12.76 2.82 -5.69
CA SER A 340 -13.42 2.62 -6.98
C SER A 340 -14.59 3.60 -7.23
N SER A 341 -14.86 4.52 -6.31
CA SER A 341 -15.90 5.55 -6.48
C SER A 341 -15.38 6.71 -7.35
N PRO A 342 -16.28 7.55 -7.91
CA PRO A 342 -15.90 8.75 -8.67
C PRO A 342 -15.09 9.76 -7.85
N GLU A 343 -15.11 9.68 -6.53
CA GLU A 343 -14.28 10.53 -5.65
C GLU A 343 -12.79 10.24 -5.84
N TYR A 344 -12.41 8.96 -5.84
CA TYR A 344 -11.01 8.55 -5.89
C TYR A 344 -10.57 8.00 -7.23
N LEU A 345 -11.45 7.36 -7.99
CA LEU A 345 -11.13 6.79 -9.30
C LEU A 345 -11.21 7.86 -10.37
N ALA A 346 -10.12 8.07 -11.10
CA ALA A 346 -10.05 9.06 -12.16
C ALA A 346 -10.86 8.63 -13.41
N GLU A 347 -11.49 9.60 -14.04
CA GLU A 347 -12.08 9.38 -15.37
C GLU A 347 -10.98 9.15 -16.41
N LYS A 348 -11.28 8.37 -17.44
CA LYS A 348 -10.35 8.04 -18.52
C LYS A 348 -9.77 9.30 -19.18
N GLY A 349 -8.44 9.39 -19.24
CA GLY A 349 -7.71 10.49 -19.86
C GLY A 349 -7.61 11.75 -19.01
N THR A 350 -8.05 11.69 -17.75
CA THR A 350 -7.84 12.76 -16.75
C THR A 350 -6.71 12.39 -15.79
N ASN A 351 -6.41 13.26 -14.82
CA ASN A 351 -5.44 12.99 -13.74
C ASN A 351 -4.05 12.63 -14.26
N CYS A 352 -3.61 13.20 -15.39
CA CYS A 352 -2.38 12.83 -16.11
C CYS A 352 -2.23 11.30 -16.31
N ASN A 353 -3.34 10.61 -16.54
CA ASN A 353 -3.45 9.17 -16.75
C ASN A 353 -3.10 8.30 -15.53
N PHE A 354 -3.02 8.83 -14.32
CA PHE A 354 -3.03 8.03 -13.09
C PHE A 354 -4.43 7.53 -12.76
N VAL A 355 -4.49 6.38 -12.07
CA VAL A 355 -5.74 5.69 -11.74
C VAL A 355 -6.44 6.34 -10.54
N LEU A 356 -5.71 6.54 -9.45
CA LEU A 356 -6.25 7.11 -8.22
C LEU A 356 -5.92 8.59 -8.09
N LYS A 357 -6.83 9.32 -7.45
CA LYS A 357 -6.71 10.71 -7.01
C LYS A 357 -6.43 10.75 -5.50
N HIS A 358 -6.15 11.94 -4.98
CA HIS A 358 -6.18 12.26 -3.53
C HIS A 358 -5.22 11.44 -2.67
N SER A 359 -3.97 11.33 -3.07
CA SER A 359 -2.88 10.84 -2.22
C SER A 359 -2.04 11.99 -1.67
N THR A 360 -1.37 11.76 -0.54
CA THR A 360 -0.48 12.74 0.09
C THR A 360 0.87 12.13 0.40
N GLY A 361 1.89 12.48 -0.39
CA GLY A 361 3.25 11.95 -0.26
C GLY A 361 4.01 12.53 0.92
N HIS A 362 4.20 13.85 0.95
CA HIS A 362 5.01 14.51 1.97
C HIS A 362 4.51 15.93 2.25
N LEU A 363 3.44 16.06 3.04
CA LEU A 363 2.83 17.35 3.36
C LEU A 363 3.78 18.30 4.11
N PRO A 364 4.58 17.88 5.12
CA PRO A 364 5.53 18.79 5.76
C PRO A 364 6.59 19.38 4.82
N GLY A 365 6.93 18.64 3.75
CA GLY A 365 7.84 19.10 2.70
C GLY A 365 7.15 19.86 1.58
N ASN A 366 5.84 20.10 1.67
CA ASN A 366 5.01 20.69 0.60
C ASN A 366 5.23 20.00 -0.75
N SER A 367 5.31 18.68 -0.73
CA SER A 367 5.54 17.83 -1.90
C SER A 367 4.50 16.73 -1.99
N GLU A 368 3.94 16.53 -3.19
CA GLU A 368 2.97 15.46 -3.46
C GLU A 368 1.74 15.55 -2.53
N VAL A 369 1.12 16.74 -2.43
CA VAL A 369 -0.06 16.99 -1.59
C VAL A 369 -1.31 16.97 -2.45
N ASP A 370 -2.25 16.08 -2.12
CA ASP A 370 -3.51 15.88 -2.85
C ASP A 370 -3.32 15.63 -4.36
N VAL A 371 -2.43 14.71 -4.68
CA VAL A 371 -2.06 14.32 -6.06
C VAL A 371 -2.05 12.80 -6.22
N PRO A 372 -2.06 12.27 -7.46
CA PRO A 372 -1.86 10.84 -7.67
C PRO A 372 -0.42 10.42 -7.35
N LEU A 373 -0.27 9.16 -6.94
CA LEU A 373 1.03 8.54 -6.70
C LEU A 373 1.09 7.18 -7.41
N SER A 374 2.20 6.87 -8.08
CA SER A 374 2.35 5.63 -8.84
C SER A 374 2.15 4.36 -8.00
N TYR A 375 2.59 4.37 -6.74
CA TYR A 375 2.39 3.23 -5.83
C TYR A 375 0.95 3.13 -5.31
N ALA A 376 0.17 4.22 -5.29
CA ALA A 376 -1.26 4.14 -5.00
C ALA A 376 -1.96 3.29 -6.07
N ASP A 377 -1.68 3.54 -7.33
CA ASP A 377 -2.21 2.77 -8.45
C ASP A 377 -1.77 1.30 -8.39
N TYR A 378 -0.49 1.05 -8.06
CA TYR A 378 0.03 -0.31 -7.93
C TYR A 378 -0.72 -1.12 -6.89
N TYR A 379 -0.85 -0.61 -5.65
CA TYR A 379 -1.51 -1.34 -4.57
C TYR A 379 -3.02 -1.43 -4.74
N TYR A 380 -3.63 -0.46 -5.38
CA TYR A 380 -5.04 -0.55 -5.76
C TYR A 380 -5.29 -1.70 -6.74
N VAL A 381 -4.48 -1.80 -7.80
CA VAL A 381 -4.58 -2.91 -8.77
C VAL A 381 -4.27 -4.25 -8.09
N GLU A 382 -3.26 -4.30 -7.22
CA GLU A 382 -2.95 -5.51 -6.44
C GLU A 382 -4.14 -5.93 -5.56
N ALA A 383 -4.77 -5.00 -4.84
CA ALA A 383 -5.95 -5.26 -4.02
C ALA A 383 -7.12 -5.82 -4.86
N LEU A 384 -7.39 -5.20 -6.03
CA LEU A 384 -8.41 -5.71 -6.96
C LEU A 384 -8.10 -7.13 -7.43
N MET A 385 -6.84 -7.42 -7.78
CA MET A 385 -6.41 -8.75 -8.21
C MET A 385 -6.48 -9.79 -7.09
N ARG A 386 -6.16 -9.39 -5.86
CA ARG A 386 -6.32 -10.26 -4.67
C ARG A 386 -7.79 -10.58 -4.41
N LEU A 387 -8.70 -9.58 -4.43
CA LEU A 387 -10.14 -9.80 -4.28
C LEU A 387 -10.71 -10.66 -5.42
N LYS A 388 -10.29 -10.41 -6.66
CA LYS A 388 -10.74 -11.19 -7.81
C LYS A 388 -10.47 -12.70 -7.68
N LYS A 389 -9.43 -13.08 -6.94
CA LYS A 389 -9.08 -14.48 -6.67
C LYS A 389 -9.95 -15.13 -5.58
N LEU A 390 -10.70 -14.32 -4.82
CA LEU A 390 -11.54 -14.78 -3.70
C LEU A 390 -13.00 -14.95 -4.08
N ILE A 391 -13.44 -14.40 -5.21
CA ILE A 391 -14.81 -14.47 -5.73
C ILE A 391 -14.85 -15.31 -7.05
#